data_c85199b7c081263a0ef4c893b4ef6de7
#
_entry.id   c85199b7c081263a0ef4c893b4ef6de7
#
_cell.length_a   1.000
_cell.length_b   1.000
_cell.length_c   1.000
_cell.angle_alpha   90.00
_cell.angle_beta   90.00
_cell.angle_gamma   90.00
#
_symmetry.space_group_name_H-M   'P 1'
#
loop_
_entity.id
_entity.type
_entity.pdbx_description
1 polymer ?
#
loop_
_entity_poly.entity_id
_entity_poly.type
_entity_poly.pdbx_seq_one_letter_code
_entity_poly.pdbx_strand_id
1 'polypeptide(L)'
;MIISYIKKRNTLKTTTLRHQINKVNIFFHLSLFIFSFLTNIGLGKAHTGNIFSSSHITLYILLILIFSSSRIIGLITSSILFITSIIYYPAGVSYGGPSFGIIVSIYETNINETLEYLSSIPNYIYILMGIYFCIFISTIYASKQASKQAVLST
;
A
#
# COMPACT_ATOMS: atom_id res chain seq x y z
N MET A 1 24.89 -24.93 -37.87
CA MET A 1 23.59 -24.26 -38.03
C MET A 1 22.64 -24.48 -36.82
N ILE A 2 22.40 -25.72 -36.37
CA ILE A 2 21.49 -26.06 -35.26
C ILE A 2 21.92 -25.41 -33.91
N ILE A 3 23.21 -25.46 -33.58
CA ILE A 3 23.74 -24.90 -32.31
C ILE A 3 23.54 -23.36 -32.21
N SER A 4 23.72 -22.64 -33.32
CA SER A 4 23.50 -21.18 -33.35
C SER A 4 22.03 -20.82 -33.18
N TYR A 5 21.12 -21.64 -33.70
CA TYR A 5 19.68 -21.48 -33.56
C TYR A 5 19.23 -21.70 -32.10
N ILE A 6 19.74 -22.76 -31.46
CA ILE A 6 19.45 -23.05 -30.04
C ILE A 6 19.98 -21.94 -29.14
N LYS A 7 21.20 -21.45 -29.38
CA LYS A 7 21.80 -20.34 -28.63
C LYS A 7 20.99 -19.07 -28.76
N LYS A 8 20.52 -18.72 -29.97
CA LYS A 8 19.69 -17.53 -30.23
C LYS A 8 18.32 -17.66 -29.57
N ARG A 9 17.71 -18.84 -29.53
CA ARG A 9 16.41 -19.09 -28.87
C ARG A 9 16.53 -18.96 -27.36
N ASN A 10 17.61 -19.42 -26.76
CA ASN A 10 17.86 -19.31 -25.32
C ASN A 10 18.12 -17.87 -24.90
N THR A 11 18.89 -17.09 -25.68
CA THR A 11 19.11 -15.67 -25.38
C THR A 11 17.83 -14.83 -25.49
N LEU A 12 16.97 -15.10 -26.48
CA LEU A 12 15.67 -14.43 -26.59
C LEU A 12 14.76 -14.76 -25.40
N LYS A 13 14.74 -16.01 -24.95
CA LYS A 13 13.93 -16.45 -23.81
C LYS A 13 14.41 -15.80 -22.50
N THR A 14 15.71 -15.69 -22.29
CA THR A 14 16.28 -15.04 -21.10
C THR A 14 16.06 -13.53 -21.08
N THR A 15 16.11 -12.85 -22.22
CA THR A 15 15.82 -11.40 -22.30
C THR A 15 14.36 -11.09 -22.06
N THR A 16 13.43 -11.90 -22.59
CA THR A 16 12.00 -11.71 -22.33
C THR A 16 11.64 -11.98 -20.86
N LEU A 17 12.21 -13.02 -20.25
CA LEU A 17 12.03 -13.29 -18.82
C LEU A 17 12.56 -12.15 -17.95
N ARG A 18 13.75 -11.65 -18.21
CA ARG A 18 14.34 -10.52 -17.47
C ARG A 18 13.48 -9.26 -17.59
N HIS A 19 12.92 -9.00 -18.77
CA HIS A 19 12.02 -7.86 -18.96
C HIS A 19 10.71 -8.00 -18.16
N GLN A 20 10.13 -9.20 -18.08
CA GLN A 20 8.94 -9.47 -17.29
C GLN A 20 9.22 -9.33 -15.78
N ILE A 21 10.36 -9.84 -15.29
CA ILE A 21 10.79 -9.69 -13.89
C ILE A 21 10.90 -8.23 -13.50
N ASN A 22 11.54 -7.41 -14.34
CA ASN A 22 11.67 -5.98 -14.09
C ASN A 22 10.30 -5.27 -14.02
N LYS A 23 9.36 -5.60 -14.91
CA LYS A 23 8.02 -5.00 -14.88
C LYS A 23 7.25 -5.30 -13.60
N VAL A 24 7.31 -6.54 -13.12
CA VAL A 24 6.62 -6.94 -11.88
C VAL A 24 7.25 -6.26 -10.66
N ASN A 25 8.57 -6.15 -10.61
CA ASN A 25 9.25 -5.45 -9.53
C ASN A 25 8.89 -3.96 -9.52
N ILE A 26 8.88 -3.30 -10.68
CA ILE A 26 8.47 -1.88 -10.80
C ILE A 26 7.03 -1.72 -10.33
N PHE A 27 6.12 -2.59 -10.76
CA PHE A 27 4.72 -2.55 -10.36
C PHE A 27 4.55 -2.75 -8.84
N PHE A 28 5.31 -3.66 -8.23
CA PHE A 28 5.32 -3.86 -6.78
C PHE A 28 5.77 -2.61 -6.04
N HIS A 29 6.90 -2.01 -6.42
CA HIS A 29 7.41 -0.79 -5.78
C HIS A 29 6.46 0.40 -5.96
N LEU A 30 5.86 0.54 -7.13
CA LEU A 30 4.88 1.60 -7.40
C LEU A 30 3.63 1.45 -6.53
N SER A 31 3.05 0.24 -6.47
CA SER A 31 1.86 -0.02 -5.65
C SER A 31 2.16 0.17 -4.16
N LEU A 32 3.33 -0.27 -3.69
CA LEU A 32 3.75 -0.10 -2.30
C LEU A 32 3.98 1.38 -1.95
N PHE A 33 4.53 2.17 -2.87
CA PHE A 33 4.71 3.61 -2.70
C PHE A 33 3.35 4.32 -2.58
N ILE A 34 2.42 4.04 -3.49
CA ILE A 34 1.07 4.61 -3.44
C ILE A 34 0.33 4.16 -2.17
N PHE A 35 0.49 2.90 -1.78
CA PHE A 35 -0.07 2.37 -0.53
C PHE A 35 0.44 3.14 0.69
N SER A 36 1.76 3.35 0.81
CA SER A 36 2.34 4.11 1.92
C SER A 36 1.86 5.57 1.94
N PHE A 37 1.69 6.17 0.77
CA PHE A 37 1.17 7.53 0.63
C PHE A 37 -0.27 7.64 1.14
N LEU A 38 -1.16 6.75 0.67
CA LEU A 38 -2.57 6.74 1.09
C LEU A 38 -2.73 6.37 2.57
N THR A 39 -1.89 5.49 3.11
CA THR A 39 -1.83 5.17 4.54
C THR A 39 -1.56 6.42 5.38
N ASN A 40 -0.58 7.24 5.00
CA ASN A 40 -0.26 8.47 5.71
C ASN A 40 -1.38 9.52 5.61
N ILE A 41 -2.06 9.63 4.46
CA ILE A 41 -3.25 10.48 4.32
C ILE A 41 -4.33 10.02 5.31
N GLY A 42 -4.64 8.73 5.33
CA GLY A 42 -5.63 8.15 6.23
C GLY A 42 -5.29 8.31 7.71
N LEU A 43 -3.99 8.36 8.05
CA LEU A 43 -3.52 8.67 9.41
C LEU A 43 -3.44 10.18 9.70
N GLY A 44 -4.01 11.03 8.85
CA GLY A 44 -4.17 12.46 9.08
C GLY A 44 -2.94 13.32 8.81
N LYS A 45 -1.89 12.78 8.18
CA LYS A 45 -0.69 13.55 7.83
C LYS A 45 -0.93 14.61 6.75
N ALA A 46 -2.00 14.47 5.94
CA ALA A 46 -2.38 15.48 4.95
C ALA A 46 -2.79 16.82 5.58
N HIS A 47 -3.26 16.81 6.82
CA HIS A 47 -3.76 18.02 7.51
C HIS A 47 -2.65 18.99 7.96
N THR A 48 -1.40 18.54 7.98
CA THR A 48 -0.24 19.37 8.35
C THR A 48 0.25 20.30 7.22
N GLY A 49 -0.48 20.39 6.11
CA GLY A 49 -0.14 21.23 4.95
C GLY A 49 0.99 20.67 4.06
N ASN A 50 1.74 19.70 4.54
CA ASN A 50 2.82 19.04 3.80
C ASN A 50 2.36 17.68 3.27
N ILE A 51 1.63 17.68 2.16
CA ILE A 51 1.18 16.44 1.49
C ILE A 51 2.38 15.54 1.14
N PHE A 52 3.55 16.11 0.85
CA PHE A 52 4.81 15.38 0.64
C PHE A 52 5.72 15.48 1.87
N SER A 53 5.23 15.04 3.02
CA SER A 53 6.06 14.94 4.22
C SER A 53 7.08 13.80 4.12
N SER A 54 8.25 13.95 4.75
CA SER A 54 9.25 12.89 4.90
C SER A 54 8.69 11.59 5.44
N SER A 55 7.57 11.64 6.17
CA SER A 55 6.88 10.46 6.70
C SER A 55 6.41 9.46 5.63
N HIS A 56 6.04 9.92 4.43
CA HIS A 56 5.64 9.02 3.32
C HIS A 56 6.82 8.19 2.84
N ILE A 57 7.95 8.85 2.66
CA ILE A 57 9.20 8.20 2.22
C ILE A 57 9.70 7.24 3.30
N THR A 58 9.66 7.66 4.57
CA THR A 58 10.08 6.83 5.70
C THR A 58 9.23 5.57 5.80
N LEU A 59 7.90 5.68 5.70
CA LEU A 59 7.01 4.51 5.73
C LEU A 59 7.25 3.59 4.53
N TYR A 60 7.46 4.14 3.34
CA TYR A 60 7.79 3.37 2.14
C TYR A 60 9.09 2.59 2.30
N ILE A 61 10.17 3.23 2.77
CA ILE A 61 11.47 2.59 3.01
C ILE A 61 11.32 1.48 4.06
N LEU A 62 10.61 1.74 5.16
CA LEU A 62 10.37 0.77 6.22
C LEU A 62 9.62 -0.46 5.68
N LEU A 63 8.58 -0.28 4.88
CA LEU A 63 7.86 -1.38 4.26
C LEU A 63 8.74 -2.18 3.30
N ILE A 64 9.58 -1.53 2.48
CA ILE A 64 10.54 -2.24 1.61
C ILE A 64 11.48 -3.12 2.45
N LEU A 65 12.04 -2.60 3.54
CA LEU A 65 12.94 -3.35 4.41
C LEU A 65 12.24 -4.56 5.03
N ILE A 66 11.00 -4.40 5.48
CA ILE A 66 10.21 -5.50 6.05
C ILE A 66 9.91 -6.56 4.97
N PHE A 67 9.49 -6.17 3.77
CA PHE A 67 9.23 -7.10 2.67
C PHE A 67 10.51 -7.80 2.18
N SER A 68 11.65 -7.11 2.23
CA SER A 68 12.97 -7.67 1.90
C SER A 68 13.42 -8.72 2.92
N SER A 69 13.10 -8.53 4.20
CA SER A 69 13.41 -9.49 5.27
C SER A 69 12.50 -10.71 5.22
N SER A 70 11.18 -10.49 5.19
CA SER A 70 10.20 -11.57 5.11
C SER A 70 8.91 -11.09 4.46
N ARG A 71 8.52 -11.79 3.39
CA ARG A 71 7.26 -11.48 2.71
C ARG A 71 6.03 -11.65 3.61
N ILE A 72 6.02 -12.70 4.45
CA ILE A 72 4.88 -12.97 5.34
C ILE A 72 4.75 -11.84 6.34
N ILE A 73 5.85 -11.42 6.96
CA ILE A 73 5.87 -10.30 7.91
C ILE A 73 5.44 -9.01 7.19
N GLY A 74 5.92 -8.76 5.96
CA GLY A 74 5.52 -7.62 5.15
C GLY A 74 4.01 -7.58 4.87
N LEU A 75 3.41 -8.73 4.54
CA LEU A 75 1.96 -8.83 4.32
C LEU A 75 1.16 -8.59 5.61
N ILE A 76 1.59 -9.17 6.73
CA ILE A 76 0.94 -8.98 8.04
C ILE A 76 1.01 -7.49 8.44
N THR A 77 2.20 -6.89 8.36
CA THR A 77 2.39 -5.47 8.69
C THR A 77 1.54 -4.56 7.80
N SER A 78 1.53 -4.80 6.48
CA SER A 78 0.70 -4.03 5.55
C SER A 78 -0.81 -4.20 5.83
N SER A 79 -1.25 -5.40 6.24
CA SER A 79 -2.64 -5.65 6.62
C SER A 79 -3.04 -4.91 7.89
N ILE A 80 -2.19 -4.90 8.90
CA ILE A 80 -2.42 -4.15 10.15
C ILE A 80 -2.49 -2.64 9.84
N LEU A 81 -1.54 -2.11 9.07
CA LEU A 81 -1.52 -0.72 8.66
C LEU A 81 -2.77 -0.35 7.84
N PHE A 82 -3.20 -1.23 6.94
CA PHE A 82 -4.41 -1.02 6.15
C PHE A 82 -5.65 -0.96 7.03
N ILE A 83 -5.85 -1.93 7.93
CA ILE A 83 -7.02 -1.98 8.82
C ILE A 83 -7.05 -0.75 9.72
N THR A 84 -5.93 -0.42 10.36
CA THR A 84 -5.84 0.76 11.24
C THR A 84 -6.12 2.06 10.49
N SER A 85 -5.51 2.20 9.30
CA SER A 85 -5.65 3.40 8.49
C SER A 85 -7.07 3.54 7.91
N ILE A 86 -7.70 2.45 7.42
CA ILE A 86 -9.03 2.54 6.80
C ILE A 86 -10.13 2.86 7.82
N ILE A 87 -10.00 2.35 9.04
CA ILE A 87 -10.94 2.67 10.14
C ILE A 87 -10.83 4.16 10.50
N TYR A 88 -9.61 4.67 10.56
CA TYR A 88 -9.35 6.06 10.93
C TYR A 88 -9.46 7.04 9.74
N TYR A 89 -9.58 6.55 8.50
CA TYR A 89 -9.50 7.34 7.26
C TYR A 89 -10.42 8.56 7.25
N PRO A 90 -11.73 8.45 7.59
CA PRO A 90 -12.62 9.59 7.59
C PRO A 90 -12.19 10.65 8.61
N ALA A 91 -11.83 10.23 9.82
CA ALA A 91 -11.36 11.13 10.87
C ALA A 91 -10.00 11.76 10.51
N GLY A 92 -9.08 10.97 9.97
CA GLY A 92 -7.75 11.42 9.57
C GLY A 92 -7.76 12.47 8.48
N VAL A 93 -8.65 12.33 7.48
CA VAL A 93 -8.82 13.32 6.40
C VAL A 93 -9.53 14.57 6.90
N SER A 94 -10.54 14.45 7.78
CA SER A 94 -11.37 15.57 8.24
C SER A 94 -10.73 16.36 9.37
N TYR A 95 -10.09 15.69 10.34
CA TYR A 95 -9.61 16.28 11.59
C TYR A 95 -8.10 16.19 11.80
N GLY A 96 -7.40 15.45 10.94
CA GLY A 96 -5.97 15.28 11.05
C GLY A 96 -5.53 14.07 11.89
N GLY A 97 -4.29 14.12 12.40
CA GLY A 97 -3.69 12.99 13.13
C GLY A 97 -4.42 12.67 14.44
N PRO A 98 -4.25 11.42 14.95
CA PRO A 98 -4.87 11.00 16.18
C PRO A 98 -4.44 11.91 17.33
N SER A 99 -5.43 12.52 18.00
CA SER A 99 -5.26 13.35 19.19
C SER A 99 -5.97 12.70 20.37
N PHE A 100 -5.57 13.08 21.58
CA PHE A 100 -6.23 12.59 22.79
C PHE A 100 -7.74 12.89 22.78
N GLY A 101 -8.14 14.08 22.31
CA GLY A 101 -9.55 14.45 22.20
C GLY A 101 -10.36 13.54 21.27
N ILE A 102 -9.80 13.18 20.12
CA ILE A 102 -10.46 12.23 19.18
C ILE A 102 -10.62 10.85 19.83
N ILE A 103 -9.58 10.37 20.56
CA ILE A 103 -9.65 9.07 21.25
C ILE A 103 -10.75 9.07 22.31
N VAL A 104 -10.84 10.13 23.12
CA VAL A 104 -11.89 10.29 24.12
C VAL A 104 -13.26 10.36 23.46
N SER A 105 -13.42 11.14 22.39
CA SER A 105 -14.68 11.23 21.66
C SER A 105 -15.14 9.87 21.13
N ILE A 106 -14.24 9.06 20.55
CA ILE A 106 -14.58 7.69 20.08
C ILE A 106 -15.06 6.81 21.24
N TYR A 107 -14.45 6.95 22.42
CA TYR A 107 -14.81 6.16 23.59
C TYR A 107 -16.19 6.56 24.16
N GLU A 108 -16.54 7.85 24.11
CA GLU A 108 -17.79 8.40 24.63
C GLU A 108 -18.94 8.35 23.62
N THR A 109 -18.65 8.11 22.32
CA THR A 109 -19.64 8.12 21.22
C THR A 109 -20.60 6.93 21.33
N ASN A 110 -21.90 7.21 21.24
CA ASN A 110 -22.94 6.20 21.12
C ASN A 110 -23.25 5.82 19.66
N ILE A 111 -24.09 4.79 19.45
CA ILE A 111 -24.41 4.29 18.10
C ILE A 111 -25.09 5.37 17.24
N ASN A 112 -25.98 6.18 17.81
CA ASN A 112 -26.70 7.21 17.06
C ASN A 112 -25.75 8.31 16.57
N GLU A 113 -24.84 8.77 17.44
CA GLU A 113 -23.80 9.73 17.07
C GLU A 113 -22.85 9.18 16.02
N THR A 114 -22.51 7.87 16.09
CA THR A 114 -21.71 7.22 15.08
C THR A 114 -22.40 7.23 13.71
N LEU A 115 -23.70 6.95 13.66
CA LEU A 115 -24.47 6.96 12.41
C LEU A 115 -24.60 8.39 11.85
N GLU A 116 -24.83 9.37 12.70
CA GLU A 116 -24.85 10.78 12.31
C GLU A 116 -23.50 11.22 11.75
N TYR A 117 -22.40 10.88 12.44
CA TYR A 117 -21.06 11.13 11.94
C TYR A 117 -20.81 10.50 10.57
N LEU A 118 -21.13 9.21 10.40
CA LEU A 118 -20.97 8.52 9.13
C LEU A 118 -21.80 9.16 8.00
N SER A 119 -23.01 9.64 8.30
CA SER A 119 -23.84 10.35 7.32
C SER A 119 -23.30 11.74 6.94
N SER A 120 -22.53 12.37 7.82
CA SER A 120 -21.90 13.68 7.58
C SER A 120 -20.60 13.63 6.77
N ILE A 121 -20.03 12.42 6.58
CA ILE A 121 -18.78 12.26 5.82
C ILE A 121 -19.02 12.56 4.34
N PRO A 122 -18.23 13.46 3.73
CA PRO A 122 -18.33 13.75 2.30
C PRO A 122 -18.07 12.53 1.41
N ASN A 123 -18.86 12.39 0.35
CA ASN A 123 -18.78 11.21 -0.57
C ASN A 123 -17.40 10.98 -1.16
N TYR A 124 -16.61 12.02 -1.39
CA TYR A 124 -15.24 11.86 -1.92
C TYR A 124 -14.34 11.05 -1.01
N ILE A 125 -14.56 11.08 0.32
CA ILE A 125 -13.77 10.29 1.28
C ILE A 125 -14.04 8.80 1.09
N TYR A 126 -15.31 8.41 0.86
CA TYR A 126 -15.65 7.02 0.56
C TYR A 126 -15.01 6.53 -0.75
N ILE A 127 -14.93 7.41 -1.76
CA ILE A 127 -14.22 7.11 -3.02
C ILE A 127 -12.73 6.89 -2.76
N LEU A 128 -12.09 7.76 -1.96
CA LEU A 128 -10.67 7.61 -1.58
C LEU A 128 -10.42 6.30 -0.81
N MET A 129 -11.31 5.92 0.10
CA MET A 129 -11.23 4.63 0.81
C MET A 129 -11.33 3.46 -0.16
N GLY A 130 -12.22 3.53 -1.17
CA GLY A 130 -12.33 2.52 -2.23
C GLY A 130 -11.04 2.40 -3.06
N ILE A 131 -10.45 3.53 -3.46
CA ILE A 131 -9.17 3.57 -4.17
C ILE A 131 -8.07 2.95 -3.29
N TYR A 132 -8.01 3.32 -2.02
CA TYR A 132 -7.05 2.78 -1.06
C TYR A 132 -7.17 1.26 -0.91
N PHE A 133 -8.39 0.73 -0.85
CA PHE A 133 -8.64 -0.70 -0.84
C PHE A 133 -8.11 -1.39 -2.11
N CYS A 134 -8.38 -0.83 -3.29
CA CYS A 134 -7.87 -1.37 -4.56
C CYS A 134 -6.33 -1.37 -4.61
N ILE A 135 -5.68 -0.32 -4.11
CA ILE A 135 -4.21 -0.24 -4.05
C ILE A 135 -3.66 -1.29 -3.07
N PHE A 136 -4.30 -1.50 -1.92
CA PHE A 136 -3.91 -2.56 -0.99
C PHE A 136 -3.95 -3.94 -1.63
N ILE A 137 -5.04 -4.30 -2.31
CA ILE A 137 -5.17 -5.57 -3.04
C ILE A 137 -4.10 -5.69 -4.13
N SER A 138 -3.85 -4.61 -4.87
CA SER A 138 -2.81 -4.55 -5.91
C SER A 138 -1.42 -4.81 -5.32
N THR A 139 -1.13 -4.28 -4.14
CA THR A 139 0.15 -4.47 -3.43
C THR A 139 0.33 -5.94 -2.99
N ILE A 140 -0.72 -6.57 -2.45
CA ILE A 140 -0.70 -8.00 -2.12
C ILE A 140 -0.44 -8.85 -3.37
N TYR A 141 -1.16 -8.57 -4.45
CA TYR A 141 -1.03 -9.31 -5.71
C TYR A 141 0.37 -9.17 -6.32
N ALA A 142 0.90 -7.94 -6.38
CA ALA A 142 2.23 -7.64 -6.87
C ALA A 142 3.33 -8.32 -6.03
N SER A 143 3.21 -8.30 -4.71
CA SER A 143 4.10 -9.04 -3.79
C SER A 143 4.11 -10.54 -4.07
N LYS A 144 2.93 -11.11 -4.38
CA LYS A 144 2.76 -12.54 -4.75
C LYS A 144 3.49 -12.88 -6.05
N GLN A 145 3.39 -12.00 -7.04
CA GLN A 145 4.06 -12.21 -8.34
C GLN A 145 5.57 -12.05 -8.23
N ALA A 146 6.05 -11.02 -7.52
CA ALA A 146 7.48 -10.78 -7.35
C ALA A 146 8.18 -11.99 -6.70
N SER A 147 7.58 -12.63 -5.70
CA SER A 147 8.18 -13.80 -5.06
C SER A 147 8.17 -15.05 -5.96
N LYS A 148 7.14 -15.25 -6.79
CA LYS A 148 7.12 -16.37 -7.74
C LYS A 148 8.25 -16.25 -8.77
N GLN A 149 8.53 -15.03 -9.21
CA GLN A 149 9.59 -14.78 -10.19
C GLN A 149 11.00 -14.93 -9.59
N ALA A 150 11.19 -14.55 -8.32
CA ALA A 150 12.45 -14.77 -7.62
C ALA A 150 12.81 -16.27 -7.56
N VAL A 151 11.83 -17.14 -7.27
CA VAL A 151 12.02 -18.61 -7.25
C VAL A 151 12.31 -19.19 -8.63
N LEU A 152 11.79 -18.61 -9.71
CA LEU A 152 12.04 -19.09 -11.08
C LEU A 152 13.39 -18.62 -11.65
N SER A 153 14.05 -17.68 -10.98
CA SER A 153 15.35 -17.11 -11.41
C SER A 153 16.56 -17.73 -10.71
N THR A 154 16.32 -18.52 -9.67
CA THR A 154 17.33 -19.38 -9.00
C THR A 154 17.38 -20.76 -9.64
#